data_1ca72329fdcb91e40f0443ed0304fe52
#
_entry.id   1ca72329fdcb91e40f0443ed0304fe52
#
_cell.length_a   1.000
_cell.length_b   1.000
_cell.length_c   1.000
_cell.angle_alpha   90.00
_cell.angle_beta   90.00
_cell.angle_gamma   90.00
#
_symmetry.space_group_name_H-M   'P 1'
#
loop_
_entity.id
_entity.type
_entity.pdbx_description
1 polymer ?
#
loop_
_entity_poly.entity_id
_entity_poly.type
_entity_poly.pdbx_seq_one_letter_code
_entity_poly.pdbx_strand_id
1 'polypeptide(L)'
;MIAKKLKKQYSFENVIWKEYFIEDICDIKSGVRLVKAEQKEGKIPFIGAVDNNNGVTEFIENINNSFDKNILSVNYNGSVVETFYHPYESIFSDDVKRVAFTDKSQNNEYVLLFLKQMIVQQKSKYQYGYKFNGKRMARQKIILPSKNNSTPDYDFMKKYMMIQEILKIKEILEFY
;
A
#
# COMPACT_ATOMS: atom_id res chain seq x y z
N MET A 1 -0.18 -30.35 10.31
CA MET A 1 -1.30 -30.13 11.25
C MET A 1 -1.46 -28.64 11.64
N ILE A 2 -0.40 -27.95 12.05
CA ILE A 2 -0.42 -26.52 12.48
C ILE A 2 -0.90 -25.58 11.37
N ALA A 3 -0.39 -25.71 10.13
CA ALA A 3 -0.78 -24.85 9.01
C ALA A 3 -2.28 -24.93 8.66
N LYS A 4 -2.90 -26.11 8.73
CA LYS A 4 -4.35 -26.29 8.55
C LYS A 4 -5.16 -25.60 9.65
N LYS A 5 -4.68 -25.64 10.90
CA LYS A 5 -5.31 -24.96 12.05
C LYS A 5 -5.24 -23.44 11.91
N LEU A 6 -4.08 -22.89 11.51
CA LEU A 6 -3.89 -21.47 11.27
C LEU A 6 -4.76 -20.97 10.11
N LYS A 7 -4.81 -21.69 8.97
CA LYS A 7 -5.70 -21.35 7.85
C LYS A 7 -7.17 -21.28 8.27
N LYS A 8 -7.63 -22.22 9.11
CA LYS A 8 -9.02 -22.23 9.58
C LYS A 8 -9.30 -21.10 10.57
N GLN A 9 -8.36 -20.79 11.46
CA GLN A 9 -8.52 -19.75 12.50
C GLN A 9 -8.58 -18.33 11.92
N TYR A 10 -7.89 -18.09 10.80
CA TYR A 10 -7.82 -16.79 10.11
C TYR A 10 -8.39 -16.88 8.69
N SER A 11 -9.44 -17.69 8.51
CA SER A 11 -10.26 -17.67 7.30
C SER A 11 -11.17 -16.44 7.28
N PHE A 12 -11.67 -16.09 6.12
CA PHE A 12 -12.63 -14.97 5.97
C PHE A 12 -14.07 -15.33 6.38
N GLU A 13 -14.33 -16.58 6.80
CA GLU A 13 -15.69 -17.12 6.99
C GLU A 13 -16.52 -16.38 8.06
N ASN A 14 -15.88 -15.87 9.12
CA ASN A 14 -16.57 -15.19 10.23
C ASN A 14 -16.12 -13.74 10.40
N VAL A 15 -15.57 -13.15 9.33
CA VAL A 15 -15.09 -11.78 9.36
C VAL A 15 -16.22 -10.83 9.01
N ILE A 16 -16.44 -9.84 9.85
CA ILE A 16 -17.36 -8.73 9.53
C ILE A 16 -16.61 -7.80 8.57
N TRP A 17 -17.14 -7.61 7.37
CA TRP A 17 -16.60 -6.73 6.37
C TRP A 17 -17.41 -5.44 6.30
N LYS A 18 -16.71 -4.30 6.21
CA LYS A 18 -17.34 -2.98 6.07
C LYS A 18 -16.65 -2.15 5.00
N GLU A 19 -17.44 -1.34 4.32
CA GLU A 19 -16.94 -0.32 3.40
C GLU A 19 -16.43 0.90 4.16
N TYR A 20 -15.27 1.41 3.74
CA TYR A 20 -14.68 2.66 4.22
C TYR A 20 -14.28 3.52 3.03
N PHE A 21 -14.54 4.82 3.07
CA PHE A 21 -13.85 5.73 2.17
C PHE A 21 -12.36 5.79 2.58
N ILE A 22 -11.46 5.84 1.59
CA ILE A 22 -10.03 5.89 1.89
C ILE A 22 -9.72 7.12 2.74
N GLU A 23 -10.35 8.28 2.47
CA GLU A 23 -10.14 9.52 3.24
C GLU A 23 -10.56 9.42 4.71
N ASP A 24 -11.52 8.56 5.05
CA ASP A 24 -11.99 8.40 6.43
C ASP A 24 -10.99 7.66 7.33
N ILE A 25 -10.12 6.86 6.71
CA ILE A 25 -9.22 5.96 7.45
C ILE A 25 -7.74 6.15 7.10
N CYS A 26 -7.43 6.88 6.03
CA CYS A 26 -6.05 7.08 5.54
C CYS A 26 -5.74 8.55 5.32
N ASP A 27 -4.50 8.91 5.59
CA ASP A 27 -3.88 10.13 5.08
C ASP A 27 -3.46 9.90 3.61
N ILE A 28 -3.75 10.86 2.75
CA ILE A 28 -3.35 10.88 1.35
C ILE A 28 -2.50 12.13 1.11
N LYS A 29 -1.20 11.94 0.85
CA LYS A 29 -0.26 13.02 0.61
C LYS A 29 0.27 12.97 -0.82
N SER A 30 0.50 14.12 -1.44
CA SER A 30 1.13 14.19 -2.76
C SER A 30 2.64 14.01 -2.66
N GLY A 31 3.24 13.39 -3.66
CA GLY A 31 4.66 13.55 -3.93
C GLY A 31 4.97 14.96 -4.49
N VAL A 32 6.22 15.20 -4.82
CA VAL A 32 6.72 16.51 -5.29
C VAL A 32 7.41 16.32 -6.64
N ARG A 33 7.10 17.23 -7.57
CA ARG A 33 7.74 17.23 -8.90
C ARG A 33 9.24 17.46 -8.75
N LEU A 34 10.01 16.57 -9.36
CA LEU A 34 11.46 16.68 -9.49
C LEU A 34 11.85 16.14 -10.88
N VAL A 35 12.17 17.02 -11.79
CA VAL A 35 12.53 16.66 -13.16
C VAL A 35 13.91 16.01 -13.21
N LYS A 36 14.16 15.14 -14.17
CA LYS A 36 15.40 14.36 -14.27
C LYS A 36 16.66 15.24 -14.29
N ALA A 37 16.61 16.39 -14.93
CA ALA A 37 17.73 17.36 -15.00
C ALA A 37 18.12 17.96 -13.64
N GLU A 38 17.23 17.93 -12.65
CA GLU A 38 17.46 18.44 -11.30
C GLU A 38 17.80 17.31 -10.30
N GLN A 39 17.68 16.05 -10.72
CA GLN A 39 18.04 14.92 -9.90
C GLN A 39 19.57 14.81 -9.80
N LYS A 40 20.05 14.72 -8.58
CA LYS A 40 21.45 14.48 -8.27
C LYS A 40 21.59 13.02 -7.82
N GLU A 41 22.53 12.30 -8.41
CA GLU A 41 22.82 10.92 -8.06
C GLU A 41 23.10 10.74 -6.57
N GLY A 42 22.56 9.71 -5.94
CA GLY A 42 22.67 9.47 -4.51
C GLY A 42 22.21 8.08 -4.09
N LYS A 43 21.71 7.95 -2.86
CA LYS A 43 21.36 6.66 -2.26
C LYS A 43 19.86 6.55 -1.87
N ILE A 44 19.09 7.62 -1.99
CA ILE A 44 17.69 7.65 -1.60
C ILE A 44 16.85 7.23 -2.80
N PRO A 45 16.01 6.18 -2.70
CA PRO A 45 15.12 5.79 -3.78
C PRO A 45 14.17 6.93 -4.17
N PHE A 46 14.08 7.21 -5.45
CA PHE A 46 13.07 8.10 -6.04
C PHE A 46 11.96 7.27 -6.65
N ILE A 47 10.75 7.45 -6.12
CA ILE A 47 9.57 6.64 -6.47
C ILE A 47 8.77 7.37 -7.54
N GLY A 48 8.68 6.75 -8.71
CA GLY A 48 7.89 7.19 -9.85
C GLY A 48 6.65 6.32 -10.09
N ALA A 49 5.81 6.74 -11.04
CA ALA A 49 4.55 6.05 -11.36
C ALA A 49 4.75 4.91 -12.39
N VAL A 50 5.61 3.96 -12.09
CA VAL A 50 5.87 2.75 -12.88
C VAL A 50 5.25 1.52 -12.20
N ASP A 51 5.22 0.37 -12.89
CA ASP A 51 4.62 -0.88 -12.42
C ASP A 51 5.65 -1.97 -12.06
N ASN A 52 6.91 -1.63 -12.09
CA ASN A 52 8.02 -2.54 -11.81
C ASN A 52 8.99 -1.95 -10.77
N ASN A 53 10.02 -2.70 -10.39
CA ASN A 53 11.09 -2.31 -9.48
C ASN A 53 10.59 -1.65 -8.17
N ASN A 54 9.45 -2.07 -7.64
CA ASN A 54 8.80 -1.46 -6.47
C ASN A 54 8.59 0.07 -6.62
N GLY A 55 8.38 0.55 -7.84
CA GLY A 55 8.22 1.97 -8.14
C GLY A 55 9.52 2.79 -8.17
N VAL A 56 10.67 2.19 -7.85
CA VAL A 56 11.97 2.89 -7.85
C VAL A 56 12.43 3.16 -9.29
N THR A 57 12.60 4.42 -9.63
CA THR A 57 13.05 4.87 -10.94
C THR A 57 14.48 5.37 -10.96
N GLU A 58 14.98 5.89 -9.83
CA GLU A 58 16.33 6.42 -9.69
C GLU A 58 16.78 6.32 -8.21
N PHE A 59 18.07 6.55 -7.96
CA PHE A 59 18.62 6.81 -6.63
C PHE A 59 19.21 8.20 -6.59
N ILE A 60 18.75 9.04 -5.64
CA ILE A 60 19.06 10.46 -5.59
C ILE A 60 19.57 10.90 -4.22
N GLU A 61 20.21 12.08 -4.14
CA GLU A 61 20.55 12.74 -2.85
C GLU A 61 19.58 13.88 -2.50
N ASN A 62 18.72 14.29 -3.45
CA ASN A 62 17.76 15.37 -3.23
C ASN A 62 16.80 15.03 -2.08
N ILE A 63 16.52 16.04 -1.24
CA ILE A 63 15.50 15.98 -0.19
C ILE A 63 14.44 17.04 -0.49
N ASN A 64 13.17 16.68 -0.34
CA ASN A 64 12.04 17.61 -0.47
C ASN A 64 10.87 17.18 0.45
N ASN A 65 9.76 17.89 0.40
CA ASN A 65 8.57 17.64 1.24
C ASN A 65 7.85 16.30 0.96
N SER A 66 8.33 15.52 -0.01
CA SER A 66 7.84 14.16 -0.22
C SER A 66 8.66 13.07 0.49
N PHE A 67 9.75 13.44 1.18
CA PHE A 67 10.54 12.50 1.97
C PHE A 67 9.68 11.79 3.01
N ASP A 68 9.61 10.47 2.94
CA ASP A 68 8.76 9.67 3.81
C ASP A 68 9.27 8.21 3.88
N LYS A 69 8.77 7.46 4.87
CA LYS A 69 9.06 6.02 5.05
C LYS A 69 7.87 5.30 5.66
N ASN A 70 7.92 3.97 5.60
CA ASN A 70 6.86 3.11 6.14
C ASN A 70 5.48 3.52 5.62
N ILE A 71 5.35 3.61 4.29
CA ILE A 71 4.18 4.15 3.60
C ILE A 71 3.90 3.39 2.29
N LEU A 72 2.67 3.46 1.81
CA LEU A 72 2.33 3.00 0.46
C LEU A 72 2.51 4.13 -0.56
N SER A 73 3.13 3.82 -1.69
CA SER A 73 2.99 4.62 -2.90
C SER A 73 1.79 4.11 -3.70
N VAL A 74 0.96 5.01 -4.20
CA VAL A 74 -0.18 4.70 -5.08
C VAL A 74 -0.07 5.56 -6.33
N ASN A 75 0.10 4.93 -7.47
CA ASN A 75 0.22 5.63 -8.74
C ASN A 75 -1.14 6.18 -9.16
N TYR A 76 -1.24 7.50 -9.36
CA TYR A 76 -2.44 8.10 -9.90
C TYR A 76 -2.31 8.48 -11.39
N ASN A 77 -1.10 8.51 -11.90
CA ASN A 77 -0.74 8.70 -13.30
C ASN A 77 0.12 7.49 -13.77
N GLY A 78 0.54 7.44 -15.03
CA GLY A 78 1.32 6.30 -15.54
C GLY A 78 0.58 4.97 -15.35
N SER A 79 1.18 4.03 -14.65
CA SER A 79 0.58 2.73 -14.31
C SER A 79 -0.42 2.90 -13.16
N VAL A 80 -1.63 3.34 -13.49
CA VAL A 80 -2.67 3.77 -12.53
C VAL A 80 -3.05 2.66 -11.56
N VAL A 81 -3.18 3.02 -10.26
CA VAL A 81 -3.51 2.15 -9.10
C VAL A 81 -2.39 1.19 -8.70
N GLU A 82 -1.29 1.06 -9.47
CA GLU A 82 -0.16 0.30 -8.94
C GLU A 82 0.28 0.86 -7.59
N THR A 83 0.50 -0.05 -6.65
CA THR A 83 0.73 0.31 -5.25
C THR A 83 1.89 -0.50 -4.69
N PHE A 84 2.84 0.18 -4.05
CA PHE A 84 4.00 -0.46 -3.46
C PHE A 84 4.18 -0.01 -2.01
N TYR A 85 4.74 -0.90 -1.18
CA TYR A 85 5.11 -0.61 0.20
C TYR A 85 6.59 -0.24 0.29
N HIS A 86 6.88 0.88 0.96
CA HIS A 86 8.23 1.41 1.17
C HIS A 86 8.54 1.47 2.66
N PRO A 87 9.22 0.44 3.23
CA PRO A 87 9.68 0.46 4.62
C PRO A 87 10.84 1.42 4.86
N TYR A 88 11.55 1.79 3.80
CA TYR A 88 12.75 2.63 3.79
C TYR A 88 12.43 4.09 3.41
N GLU A 89 13.35 4.98 3.74
CA GLU A 89 13.28 6.40 3.37
C GLU A 89 13.33 6.57 1.85
N SER A 90 12.40 7.35 1.31
CA SER A 90 12.23 7.56 -0.13
C SER A 90 11.72 8.96 -0.42
N ILE A 91 11.95 9.40 -1.65
CA ILE A 91 11.37 10.61 -2.26
C ILE A 91 10.34 10.17 -3.31
N PHE A 92 9.20 10.85 -3.37
CA PHE A 92 8.07 10.47 -4.22
C PHE A 92 7.77 11.55 -5.25
N SER A 93 7.62 11.14 -6.52
CA SER A 93 7.25 12.05 -7.62
C SER A 93 5.82 12.55 -7.48
N ASP A 94 5.51 13.65 -8.14
CA ASP A 94 4.17 14.24 -8.18
C ASP A 94 3.10 13.33 -8.83
N ASP A 95 3.50 12.31 -9.59
CA ASP A 95 2.60 11.32 -10.18
C ASP A 95 2.19 10.18 -9.22
N VAL A 96 2.67 10.24 -7.98
CA VAL A 96 2.44 9.23 -6.93
C VAL A 96 1.78 9.87 -5.72
N LYS A 97 0.83 9.18 -5.10
CA LYS A 97 0.27 9.52 -3.79
C LYS A 97 0.89 8.63 -2.71
N ARG A 98 1.20 9.23 -1.56
CA ARG A 98 1.64 8.52 -0.35
C ARG A 98 0.42 8.26 0.52
N VAL A 99 0.17 7.01 0.86
CA VAL A 99 -1.03 6.58 1.59
C VAL A 99 -0.64 5.72 2.79
N ALA A 100 -1.16 6.06 3.95
CA ALA A 100 -1.03 5.28 5.17
C ALA A 100 -2.26 5.50 6.05
N PHE A 101 -2.53 4.62 7.01
CA PHE A 101 -3.62 4.85 7.96
C PHE A 101 -3.39 6.12 8.78
N THR A 102 -4.46 6.85 9.06
CA THR A 102 -4.43 8.06 9.90
C THR A 102 -3.96 7.74 11.31
N ASP A 103 -4.39 6.61 11.87
CA ASP A 103 -3.82 6.07 13.10
C ASP A 103 -2.43 5.48 12.83
N LYS A 104 -1.40 6.27 13.13
CA LYS A 104 0.00 5.93 12.88
C LYS A 104 0.47 4.68 13.64
N SER A 105 -0.16 4.34 14.76
CA SER A 105 0.16 3.15 15.54
C SER A 105 -0.16 1.86 14.79
N GLN A 106 -1.04 1.93 13.80
CA GLN A 106 -1.46 0.82 12.96
C GLN A 106 -0.59 0.62 11.69
N ASN A 107 0.28 1.58 11.37
CA ASN A 107 1.10 1.55 10.17
C ASN A 107 2.31 0.60 10.35
N ASN A 108 2.05 -0.69 10.42
CA ASN A 108 3.08 -1.74 10.32
C ASN A 108 3.01 -2.41 8.95
N GLU A 109 4.08 -3.11 8.59
CA GLU A 109 4.24 -3.76 7.29
C GLU A 109 3.01 -4.59 6.88
N TYR A 110 2.56 -5.49 7.73
CA TYR A 110 1.47 -6.43 7.39
C TYR A 110 0.13 -5.72 7.18
N VAL A 111 -0.16 -4.72 8.01
CA VAL A 111 -1.40 -3.93 7.89
C VAL A 111 -1.37 -3.07 6.62
N LEU A 112 -0.22 -2.49 6.29
CA LEU A 112 -0.05 -1.73 5.05
C LEU A 112 -0.08 -2.64 3.81
N LEU A 113 0.50 -3.84 3.86
CA LEU A 113 0.39 -4.82 2.77
C LEU A 113 -1.05 -5.30 2.55
N PHE A 114 -1.84 -5.44 3.61
CA PHE A 114 -3.27 -5.72 3.49
C PHE A 114 -4.00 -4.56 2.80
N LEU A 115 -3.77 -3.32 3.25
CA LEU A 115 -4.34 -2.11 2.63
C LEU A 115 -3.94 -1.99 1.16
N LYS A 116 -2.66 -2.24 0.83
CA LYS A 116 -2.17 -2.29 -0.55
C LYS A 116 -3.06 -3.19 -1.42
N GLN A 117 -3.32 -4.42 -0.96
CA GLN A 117 -4.12 -5.37 -1.72
C GLN A 117 -5.55 -4.87 -1.95
N MET A 118 -6.16 -4.22 -0.96
CA MET A 118 -7.51 -3.66 -1.10
C MET A 118 -7.57 -2.48 -2.07
N ILE A 119 -6.51 -1.67 -2.13
CA ILE A 119 -6.37 -0.58 -3.10
C ILE A 119 -6.18 -1.16 -4.51
N VAL A 120 -5.26 -2.10 -4.70
CA VAL A 120 -4.96 -2.71 -6.01
C VAL A 120 -6.18 -3.40 -6.62
N GLN A 121 -7.06 -3.99 -5.82
CA GLN A 121 -8.33 -4.57 -6.30
C GLN A 121 -9.25 -3.55 -6.98
N GLN A 122 -9.06 -2.25 -6.78
CA GLN A 122 -9.83 -1.21 -7.45
C GLN A 122 -9.33 -0.90 -8.87
N LYS A 123 -8.20 -1.52 -9.31
CA LYS A 123 -7.52 -1.20 -10.57
C LYS A 123 -8.45 -1.25 -11.79
N SER A 124 -9.36 -2.21 -11.87
CA SER A 124 -10.30 -2.36 -12.98
C SER A 124 -11.25 -1.16 -13.18
N LYS A 125 -11.41 -0.31 -12.18
CA LYS A 125 -12.26 0.90 -12.24
C LYS A 125 -11.55 2.10 -12.86
N TYR A 126 -10.23 2.05 -12.99
CA TYR A 126 -9.39 3.18 -13.37
C TYR A 126 -8.50 2.84 -14.55
N GLN A 127 -8.34 3.80 -15.44
CA GLN A 127 -7.54 3.67 -16.65
C GLN A 127 -7.01 5.03 -17.10
N TYR A 128 -6.29 5.10 -18.21
CA TYR A 128 -5.65 6.33 -18.69
C TYR A 128 -6.63 7.52 -18.82
N GLY A 129 -7.83 7.33 -19.31
CA GLY A 129 -8.87 8.38 -19.40
C GLY A 129 -9.61 8.67 -18.09
N TYR A 130 -9.47 7.79 -17.07
CA TYR A 130 -10.14 7.90 -15.78
C TYR A 130 -9.17 7.62 -14.63
N LYS A 131 -8.25 8.55 -14.41
CA LYS A 131 -7.15 8.43 -13.44
C LYS A 131 -7.62 8.35 -11.99
N PHE A 132 -6.88 7.61 -11.17
CA PHE A 132 -7.08 7.50 -9.73
C PHE A 132 -6.50 8.69 -8.97
N ASN A 133 -6.87 9.93 -9.37
CA ASN A 133 -6.38 11.16 -8.77
C ASN A 133 -6.79 11.31 -7.30
N GLY A 134 -6.19 12.26 -6.58
CA GLY A 134 -6.41 12.42 -5.14
C GLY A 134 -7.88 12.54 -4.72
N LYS A 135 -8.72 13.25 -5.47
CA LYS A 135 -10.15 13.37 -5.17
C LYS A 135 -10.91 12.05 -5.34
N ARG A 136 -10.59 11.28 -6.39
CA ARG A 136 -11.20 9.97 -6.61
C ARG A 136 -10.68 8.94 -5.62
N MET A 137 -9.38 8.99 -5.30
CA MET A 137 -8.76 8.14 -4.29
C MET A 137 -9.40 8.37 -2.92
N ALA A 138 -9.56 9.61 -2.49
CA ALA A 138 -10.20 9.98 -1.24
C ALA A 138 -11.61 9.35 -1.13
N ARG A 139 -12.42 9.49 -2.16
CA ARG A 139 -13.81 9.00 -2.22
C ARG A 139 -13.95 7.55 -2.68
N GLN A 140 -12.85 6.83 -2.95
CA GLN A 140 -12.92 5.40 -3.25
C GLN A 140 -13.26 4.63 -1.98
N LYS A 141 -14.30 3.83 -2.04
CA LYS A 141 -14.61 2.86 -1.00
C LYS A 141 -13.77 1.60 -1.19
N ILE A 142 -13.19 1.14 -0.11
CA ILE A 142 -12.56 -0.19 0.00
C ILE A 142 -13.24 -0.97 1.11
N ILE A 143 -13.18 -2.30 1.03
CA ILE A 143 -13.78 -3.18 2.02
C ILE A 143 -12.67 -3.69 2.94
N LEU A 144 -12.84 -3.51 4.26
CA LEU A 144 -11.88 -4.00 5.26
C LEU A 144 -12.57 -4.84 6.33
N PRO A 145 -11.84 -5.78 6.97
CA PRO A 145 -12.28 -6.41 8.21
C PRO A 145 -12.59 -5.35 9.25
N SER A 146 -13.67 -5.53 9.99
CA SER A 146 -14.17 -4.53 10.93
C SER A 146 -14.45 -5.12 12.32
N LYS A 147 -14.11 -4.38 13.36
CA LYS A 147 -14.53 -4.65 14.74
C LYS A 147 -15.87 -3.96 15.00
N ASN A 148 -16.88 -4.72 15.42
CA ASN A 148 -18.17 -4.20 15.86
C ASN A 148 -18.81 -3.18 14.90
N ASN A 149 -18.62 -3.34 13.60
CA ASN A 149 -19.12 -2.47 12.53
C ASN A 149 -18.66 -0.99 12.60
N SER A 150 -17.60 -0.66 13.34
CA SER A 150 -17.19 0.74 13.52
C SER A 150 -15.78 1.08 13.07
N THR A 151 -14.81 0.22 13.35
CA THR A 151 -13.39 0.47 13.04
C THR A 151 -12.77 -0.70 12.28
N PRO A 152 -11.75 -0.46 11.43
CA PRO A 152 -10.99 -1.55 10.82
C PRO A 152 -10.38 -2.49 11.86
N ASP A 153 -10.42 -3.77 11.62
CA ASP A 153 -9.75 -4.78 12.47
C ASP A 153 -8.29 -4.96 12.05
N TYR A 154 -7.45 -4.04 12.51
CA TYR A 154 -6.02 -4.05 12.21
C TYR A 154 -5.31 -5.30 12.73
N ASP A 155 -5.75 -5.86 13.86
CA ASP A 155 -5.19 -7.10 14.41
C ASP A 155 -5.45 -8.28 13.51
N PHE A 156 -6.67 -8.38 12.95
CA PHE A 156 -6.99 -9.40 11.97
C PHE A 156 -6.14 -9.22 10.71
N MET A 157 -6.07 -8.02 10.15
CA MET A 157 -5.26 -7.74 8.95
C MET A 157 -3.80 -8.16 9.15
N LYS A 158 -3.19 -7.74 10.28
CA LYS A 158 -1.82 -8.09 10.63
C LYS A 158 -1.62 -9.60 10.70
N LYS A 159 -2.43 -10.30 11.51
CA LYS A 159 -2.30 -11.75 11.71
C LYS A 159 -2.54 -12.53 10.43
N TYR A 160 -3.53 -12.12 9.62
CA TYR A 160 -3.80 -12.73 8.34
C TYR A 160 -2.57 -12.66 7.41
N MET A 161 -1.98 -11.48 7.23
CA MET A 161 -0.81 -11.30 6.37
C MET A 161 0.42 -12.06 6.87
N MET A 162 0.69 -12.05 8.18
CA MET A 162 1.75 -12.88 8.78
C MET A 162 1.57 -14.37 8.48
N ILE A 163 0.35 -14.85 8.54
CA ILE A 163 0.06 -16.26 8.22
C ILE A 163 0.26 -16.54 6.73
N GLN A 164 -0.16 -15.62 5.84
CA GLN A 164 0.07 -15.79 4.40
C GLN A 164 1.58 -15.87 4.10
N GLU A 165 2.39 -15.05 4.74
CA GLU A 165 3.85 -15.09 4.62
C GLU A 165 4.42 -16.45 5.08
N ILE A 166 4.06 -16.91 6.28
CA ILE A 166 4.50 -18.20 6.82
C ILE A 166 4.11 -19.36 5.87
N LEU A 167 2.89 -19.31 5.34
CA LEU A 167 2.40 -20.34 4.41
C LEU A 167 3.18 -20.31 3.10
N LYS A 168 3.55 -19.11 2.60
CA LYS A 168 4.34 -18.97 1.39
C LYS A 168 5.79 -19.41 1.57
N ILE A 169 6.40 -19.07 2.70
CA ILE A 169 7.75 -19.55 3.05
C ILE A 169 7.75 -21.08 3.13
N LYS A 170 6.74 -21.67 3.77
CA LYS A 170 6.62 -23.12 3.85
C LYS A 170 6.51 -23.78 2.47
N GLU A 171 5.67 -23.25 1.60
CA GLU A 171 5.53 -23.71 0.21
C GLU A 171 6.87 -23.69 -0.53
N ILE A 172 7.64 -22.63 -0.37
CA ILE A 172 8.98 -22.49 -0.97
C ILE A 172 9.93 -23.57 -0.41
N LEU A 173 9.95 -23.76 0.91
CA LEU A 173 10.83 -24.75 1.56
C LEU A 173 10.44 -26.21 1.24
N GLU A 174 9.18 -26.49 0.90
CA GLU A 174 8.73 -27.81 0.47
C GLU A 174 9.06 -28.08 -1.03
N PHE A 175 9.41 -27.04 -1.79
CA PHE A 175 9.80 -27.17 -3.21
C PHE A 175 11.27 -27.49 -3.38
N TYR A 176 12.13 -27.15 -2.42
CA TYR A 176 13.57 -27.45 -2.42
C TYR A 176 13.90 -28.66 -1.51
#